data_6fcad81d0b250d8a047d05227c73726c
#
_entry.id   6fcad81d0b250d8a047d05227c73726c
#
_cell.length_a   1.000
_cell.length_b   1.000
_cell.length_c   1.000
_cell.angle_alpha   90.00
_cell.angle_beta   90.00
_cell.angle_gamma   90.00
#
_symmetry.space_group_name_H-M   'P 1'
#
loop_
_entity.id
_entity.type
_entity.pdbx_description
1 polymer ?
#
loop_
_entity_poly.entity_id
_entity_poly.type
_entity_poly.pdbx_seq_one_letter_code
_entity_poly.pdbx_strand_id
1 'polypeptide(L)'
;MLELLAPAGSMDALRAAVQNGANAVYLGCGMFNARQSAKNFTTQTLTEAVKYCHIRGVKVHLTLNTLVSDRESKELVDLIRHAAGCGVDAFIVQDLGVVQLCRQIAPHVELHGSTQMTIHNLAGVQLGAAMGMSRVVLSRELSREEIRYICANSPIEIEVFAHGALCMCYSGQCYMSSLIGGRSGNRGRCAQPCRQSYGYAHWEDKYPLSLKDNCLIRYLQELQEMGVASIKLEGRMKKPEYVATVTATYRKALDEGKVTRGMEEILRTAFNRQGFTDGYYTSRVDRSMFGIREETKDDPAWIWPPASLTKPARLPWWTSPSKPSSPPGAAG
;
A
#
# COMPACT_ATOMS: atom_id res chain seq x y z
N MET A 1 11.85 -13.48 5.42
CA MET A 1 10.95 -12.76 6.35
C MET A 1 9.94 -12.01 5.50
N LEU A 2 8.64 -12.11 5.82
CA LEU A 2 7.57 -11.46 5.07
C LEU A 2 7.63 -9.93 5.27
N GLU A 3 7.77 -9.16 4.18
CA GLU A 3 7.82 -7.70 4.23
C GLU A 3 6.43 -7.12 4.55
N LEU A 4 6.38 -6.16 5.46
CA LEU A 4 5.17 -5.39 5.78
C LEU A 4 5.23 -4.03 5.08
N LEU A 5 4.45 -3.87 4.01
CA LEU A 5 4.36 -2.66 3.21
C LEU A 5 3.14 -1.82 3.62
N ALA A 6 3.39 -0.67 4.24
CA ALA A 6 2.36 0.21 4.78
C ALA A 6 2.08 1.42 3.89
N PRO A 7 0.83 1.95 3.90
CA PRO A 7 0.46 3.12 3.11
C PRO A 7 0.94 4.43 3.77
N ALA A 8 1.40 5.38 2.94
CA ALA A 8 1.72 6.73 3.38
C ALA A 8 1.08 7.77 2.45
N GLY A 9 -0.04 8.34 2.88
CA GLY A 9 -0.74 9.40 2.13
C GLY A 9 -0.34 10.81 2.55
N SER A 10 0.46 10.96 3.62
CA SER A 10 1.00 12.21 4.14
C SER A 10 2.25 11.92 4.97
N MET A 11 3.00 12.95 5.34
CA MET A 11 4.18 12.79 6.20
C MET A 11 3.82 12.23 7.58
N ASP A 12 2.67 12.59 8.14
CA ASP A 12 2.21 12.05 9.43
C ASP A 12 1.84 10.56 9.32
N ALA A 13 1.17 10.14 8.23
CA ALA A 13 0.89 8.74 7.97
C ALA A 13 2.17 7.93 7.72
N LEU A 14 3.18 8.52 7.07
CA LEU A 14 4.50 7.91 6.89
C LEU A 14 5.19 7.69 8.24
N ARG A 15 5.22 8.70 9.09
CA ARG A 15 5.77 8.58 10.46
C ARG A 15 5.05 7.49 11.24
N ALA A 16 3.72 7.46 11.15
CA ALA A 16 2.89 6.45 11.78
C ALA A 16 3.26 5.03 11.31
N ALA A 17 3.41 4.81 10.00
CA ALA A 17 3.82 3.52 9.45
C ALA A 17 5.20 3.08 9.93
N VAL A 18 6.19 3.96 9.80
CA VAL A 18 7.60 3.68 10.16
C VAL A 18 7.76 3.38 11.65
N GLN A 19 7.13 4.17 12.52
CA GLN A 19 7.23 4.01 13.97
C GLN A 19 6.48 2.77 14.50
N ASN A 20 5.56 2.23 13.72
CA ASN A 20 4.80 1.03 14.06
C ASN A 20 5.30 -0.23 13.32
N GLY A 21 6.51 -0.20 12.77
CA GLY A 21 7.24 -1.39 12.33
C GLY A 21 7.00 -1.80 10.88
N ALA A 22 6.62 -0.87 9.99
CA ALA A 22 6.66 -1.13 8.56
C ALA A 22 8.09 -1.41 8.09
N ASN A 23 8.27 -2.40 7.20
CA ASN A 23 9.55 -2.64 6.52
C ASN A 23 9.71 -1.73 5.30
N ALA A 24 8.60 -1.39 4.67
CA ALA A 24 8.54 -0.46 3.56
C ALA A 24 7.28 0.39 3.62
N VAL A 25 7.32 1.57 3.02
CA VAL A 25 6.14 2.43 2.83
C VAL A 25 5.92 2.69 1.35
N TYR A 26 4.64 2.76 0.93
CA TYR A 26 4.33 3.21 -0.43
C TYR A 26 3.55 4.51 -0.41
N LEU A 27 3.95 5.42 -1.28
CA LEU A 27 3.45 6.79 -1.34
C LEU A 27 3.28 7.28 -2.77
N GLY A 28 2.55 8.38 -2.95
CA GLY A 28 2.41 9.07 -4.24
C GLY A 28 3.06 10.44 -4.20
N CYS A 29 3.66 10.85 -5.31
CA CYS A 29 4.17 12.19 -5.52
C CYS A 29 3.50 12.79 -6.77
N GLY A 30 2.89 13.96 -6.63
CA GLY A 30 2.21 14.62 -7.74
C GLY A 30 1.01 13.81 -8.30
N MET A 31 0.88 13.80 -9.65
CA MET A 31 -0.33 13.34 -10.33
C MET A 31 -0.37 11.87 -10.74
N PHE A 32 0.77 11.21 -10.90
CA PHE A 32 0.89 9.89 -11.55
C PHE A 32 0.56 8.70 -10.63
N ASN A 33 -0.44 8.84 -9.75
CA ASN A 33 -0.76 7.79 -8.79
C ASN A 33 -2.27 7.55 -8.64
N ALA A 34 -2.65 6.30 -8.30
CA ALA A 34 -4.03 5.84 -8.19
C ALA A 34 -4.83 6.45 -7.01
N ARG A 35 -4.25 7.35 -6.23
CA ARG A 35 -4.91 8.10 -5.14
C ARG A 35 -4.59 9.58 -5.27
N GLN A 36 -4.96 10.16 -6.41
CA GLN A 36 -4.67 11.57 -6.73
C GLN A 36 -5.30 12.55 -5.71
N SER A 37 -6.42 12.17 -5.09
CA SER A 37 -7.11 12.97 -4.06
C SER A 37 -6.46 12.90 -2.66
N ALA A 38 -5.46 12.05 -2.42
CA ALA A 38 -4.68 12.08 -1.19
C ALA A 38 -3.82 13.37 -1.15
N LYS A 39 -3.35 13.76 0.05
CA LYS A 39 -2.45 14.93 0.18
C LYS A 39 -1.20 14.79 -0.67
N ASN A 40 -0.75 13.54 -0.91
CA ASN A 40 0.44 13.19 -1.67
C ASN A 40 1.71 13.99 -1.26
N PHE A 41 2.84 13.56 -1.75
CA PHE A 41 4.12 14.25 -1.52
C PHE A 41 4.42 15.18 -2.69
N THR A 42 5.11 16.26 -2.42
CA THR A 42 5.80 17.08 -3.42
C THR A 42 7.22 16.53 -3.63
N THR A 43 7.92 16.98 -4.64
CA THR A 43 9.34 16.62 -4.85
C THR A 43 10.19 16.91 -3.62
N GLN A 44 9.97 18.06 -2.97
CA GLN A 44 10.69 18.45 -1.75
C GLN A 44 10.37 17.49 -0.59
N THR A 45 9.09 17.26 -0.29
CA THR A 45 8.69 16.40 0.83
C THR A 45 8.98 14.93 0.55
N LEU A 46 9.09 14.50 -0.72
CA LEU A 46 9.56 13.16 -1.09
C LEU A 46 11.01 12.94 -0.62
N THR A 47 11.90 13.90 -0.87
CA THR A 47 13.30 13.83 -0.41
C THR A 47 13.39 13.72 1.12
N GLU A 48 12.58 14.48 1.84
CA GLU A 48 12.48 14.39 3.30
C GLU A 48 11.96 13.03 3.77
N ALA A 49 10.95 12.50 3.08
CA ALA A 49 10.35 11.20 3.36
C ALA A 49 11.37 10.05 3.19
N VAL A 50 12.11 10.05 2.09
CA VAL A 50 13.15 9.05 1.81
C VAL A 50 14.23 9.09 2.91
N LYS A 51 14.77 10.26 3.23
CA LYS A 51 15.75 10.43 4.30
C LYS A 51 15.22 9.92 5.64
N TYR A 52 13.98 10.27 5.99
CA TYR A 52 13.36 9.85 7.24
C TYR A 52 13.23 8.32 7.34
N CYS A 53 12.83 7.67 6.24
CA CYS A 53 12.68 6.23 6.16
C CYS A 53 14.03 5.52 6.20
N HIS A 54 14.99 5.92 5.37
CA HIS A 54 16.28 5.25 5.24
C HIS A 54 17.10 5.26 6.54
N ILE A 55 17.11 6.37 7.28
CA ILE A 55 17.76 6.44 8.61
C ILE A 55 17.18 5.40 9.58
N ARG A 56 15.97 4.89 9.32
CA ARG A 56 15.26 3.89 10.13
C ARG A 56 15.24 2.50 9.51
N GLY A 57 15.95 2.31 8.40
CA GLY A 57 16.00 1.03 7.67
C GLY A 57 14.70 0.66 6.96
N VAL A 58 13.85 1.65 6.64
CA VAL A 58 12.56 1.45 5.95
C VAL A 58 12.68 1.86 4.49
N LYS A 59 12.25 0.98 3.58
CA LYS A 59 12.23 1.25 2.13
C LYS A 59 11.09 2.18 1.73
N VAL A 60 11.26 2.90 0.62
CA VAL A 60 10.26 3.81 0.05
C VAL A 60 9.91 3.38 -1.37
N HIS A 61 8.66 3.01 -1.60
CA HIS A 61 8.13 2.65 -2.91
C HIS A 61 7.25 3.78 -3.45
N LEU A 62 7.67 4.40 -4.55
CA LEU A 62 6.90 5.47 -5.20
C LEU A 62 5.88 4.89 -6.17
N THR A 63 4.62 5.30 -6.04
CA THR A 63 3.58 4.88 -7.00
C THR A 63 3.56 5.77 -8.24
N LEU A 64 3.79 5.15 -9.41
CA LEU A 64 3.60 5.68 -10.76
C LEU A 64 2.56 4.81 -11.48
N ASN A 65 1.44 4.54 -10.80
CA ASN A 65 0.51 3.47 -11.14
C ASN A 65 -0.81 3.98 -11.72
N THR A 66 -0.73 4.92 -12.64
CA THR A 66 -1.82 5.37 -13.51
C THR A 66 -1.40 5.27 -14.96
N LEU A 67 -2.37 5.25 -15.87
CA LEU A 67 -2.09 5.46 -17.30
C LEU A 67 -1.57 6.89 -17.53
N VAL A 68 -0.68 7.06 -18.48
CA VAL A 68 -0.04 8.34 -18.78
C VAL A 68 -0.22 8.66 -20.26
N SER A 69 -0.55 9.90 -20.60
CA SER A 69 -0.62 10.37 -21.97
C SER A 69 0.73 10.93 -22.42
N ASP A 70 0.98 10.97 -23.73
CA ASP A 70 2.22 11.52 -24.30
C ASP A 70 2.49 12.97 -23.87
N ARG A 71 1.44 13.75 -23.65
CA ARG A 71 1.54 15.15 -23.20
C ARG A 71 2.12 15.28 -21.79
N GLU A 72 2.01 14.25 -20.97
CA GLU A 72 2.48 14.18 -19.58
C GLU A 72 3.90 13.58 -19.46
N SER A 73 4.47 13.10 -20.58
CA SER A 73 5.73 12.36 -20.58
C SER A 73 6.89 13.16 -20.01
N LYS A 74 6.97 14.45 -20.29
CA LYS A 74 8.03 15.34 -19.78
C LYS A 74 7.99 15.42 -18.26
N GLU A 75 6.82 15.70 -17.69
CA GLU A 75 6.64 15.81 -16.23
C GLU A 75 6.91 14.48 -15.53
N LEU A 76 6.52 13.36 -16.16
CA LEU A 76 6.81 12.04 -15.66
C LEU A 76 8.32 11.75 -15.66
N VAL A 77 9.03 12.06 -16.73
CA VAL A 77 10.50 11.89 -16.83
C VAL A 77 11.22 12.69 -15.74
N ASP A 78 10.80 13.93 -15.51
CA ASP A 78 11.38 14.79 -14.48
C ASP A 78 11.12 14.22 -13.07
N LEU A 79 9.91 13.66 -12.83
CA LEU A 79 9.59 12.99 -11.57
C LEU A 79 10.43 11.71 -11.37
N ILE A 80 10.59 10.87 -12.40
CA ILE A 80 11.40 9.64 -12.31
C ILE A 80 12.85 9.99 -11.96
N ARG A 81 13.44 10.97 -12.65
CA ARG A 81 14.82 11.44 -12.38
C ARG A 81 14.98 11.95 -10.95
N HIS A 82 14.04 12.77 -10.50
CA HIS A 82 14.06 13.32 -9.15
C HIS A 82 13.95 12.20 -8.10
N ALA A 83 12.98 11.29 -8.27
CA ALA A 83 12.74 10.19 -7.34
C ALA A 83 13.94 9.22 -7.25
N ALA A 84 14.54 8.87 -8.39
CA ALA A 84 15.77 8.09 -8.43
C ALA A 84 16.93 8.81 -7.74
N GLY A 85 17.07 10.11 -8.01
CA GLY A 85 18.13 10.94 -7.42
C GLY A 85 18.00 11.13 -5.91
N CYS A 86 16.80 11.07 -5.33
CA CYS A 86 16.63 11.14 -3.87
C CYS A 86 16.65 9.75 -3.19
N GLY A 87 16.81 8.67 -3.96
CA GLY A 87 17.03 7.33 -3.45
C GLY A 87 15.75 6.52 -3.18
N VAL A 88 14.68 6.71 -3.95
CA VAL A 88 13.51 5.83 -3.90
C VAL A 88 13.93 4.41 -4.23
N ASP A 89 13.47 3.42 -3.44
CA ASP A 89 13.89 2.02 -3.57
C ASP A 89 13.19 1.29 -4.71
N ALA A 90 11.90 1.60 -4.94
CA ALA A 90 11.12 0.97 -6.01
C ALA A 90 10.06 1.92 -6.62
N PHE A 91 9.75 1.70 -7.89
CA PHE A 91 8.60 2.28 -8.57
C PHE A 91 7.48 1.24 -8.70
N ILE A 92 6.28 1.58 -8.24
CA ILE A 92 5.08 0.76 -8.45
C ILE A 92 4.37 1.27 -9.70
N VAL A 93 4.40 0.49 -10.78
CA VAL A 93 4.02 0.92 -12.14
C VAL A 93 2.78 0.18 -12.66
N GLN A 94 2.05 0.81 -13.58
CA GLN A 94 0.91 0.22 -14.29
C GLN A 94 1.10 0.29 -15.82
N ASP A 95 1.46 1.45 -16.33
CA ASP A 95 1.58 1.76 -17.74
C ASP A 95 2.85 1.16 -18.33
N LEU A 96 2.74 0.46 -19.47
CA LEU A 96 3.88 -0.20 -20.11
C LEU A 96 4.91 0.79 -20.64
N GLY A 97 4.48 1.97 -21.11
CA GLY A 97 5.38 3.06 -21.50
C GLY A 97 6.15 3.60 -20.30
N VAL A 98 5.49 3.71 -19.13
CA VAL A 98 6.16 4.10 -17.88
C VAL A 98 7.20 3.05 -17.45
N VAL A 99 6.92 1.75 -17.59
CA VAL A 99 7.91 0.69 -17.34
C VAL A 99 9.17 0.91 -18.20
N GLN A 100 8.98 1.16 -19.50
CA GLN A 100 10.08 1.41 -20.42
C GLN A 100 10.88 2.65 -20.05
N LEU A 101 10.22 3.75 -19.72
CA LEU A 101 10.86 5.00 -19.29
C LEU A 101 11.66 4.80 -17.98
N CYS A 102 11.09 4.13 -16.99
CA CYS A 102 11.80 3.84 -15.74
C CYS A 102 13.07 3.04 -15.98
N ARG A 103 13.03 2.01 -16.83
CA ARG A 103 14.22 1.20 -17.18
C ARG A 103 15.31 1.99 -17.87
N GLN A 104 14.93 2.96 -18.70
CA GLN A 104 15.90 3.81 -19.41
C GLN A 104 16.51 4.88 -18.51
N ILE A 105 15.70 5.48 -17.64
CA ILE A 105 16.10 6.67 -16.86
C ILE A 105 16.74 6.27 -15.52
N ALA A 106 16.19 5.23 -14.88
CA ALA A 106 16.57 4.82 -13.53
C ALA A 106 16.69 3.27 -13.43
N PRO A 107 17.61 2.64 -14.20
CA PRO A 107 17.73 1.18 -14.27
C PRO A 107 18.12 0.51 -12.93
N HIS A 108 18.61 1.29 -11.97
CA HIS A 108 19.00 0.83 -10.64
C HIS A 108 17.85 0.82 -9.64
N VAL A 109 16.69 1.42 -9.96
CA VAL A 109 15.51 1.41 -9.10
C VAL A 109 14.63 0.21 -9.45
N GLU A 110 14.21 -0.55 -8.45
CA GLU A 110 13.36 -1.71 -8.63
C GLU A 110 12.01 -1.34 -9.28
N LEU A 111 11.47 -2.23 -10.12
CA LEU A 111 10.14 -2.07 -10.71
C LEU A 111 9.19 -3.11 -10.14
N HIS A 112 8.10 -2.62 -9.55
CA HIS A 112 7.03 -3.44 -9.00
C HIS A 112 5.75 -3.25 -9.84
N GLY A 113 5.22 -4.34 -10.42
CA GLY A 113 3.96 -4.30 -11.15
C GLY A 113 2.81 -4.02 -10.19
N SER A 114 2.04 -2.95 -10.46
CA SER A 114 0.89 -2.58 -9.63
C SER A 114 -0.25 -3.58 -9.77
N THR A 115 -1.08 -3.72 -8.74
CA THR A 115 -2.38 -4.42 -8.85
C THR A 115 -3.30 -3.81 -9.93
N GLN A 116 -3.05 -2.57 -10.36
CA GLN A 116 -3.74 -1.93 -11.49
C GLN A 116 -3.41 -2.58 -12.84
N MET A 117 -2.36 -3.39 -12.94
CA MET A 117 -2.03 -4.19 -14.13
C MET A 117 -2.90 -5.45 -14.26
N THR A 118 -3.73 -5.75 -13.28
CA THR A 118 -4.64 -6.92 -13.28
C THR A 118 -3.88 -8.25 -13.43
N ILE A 119 -2.72 -8.37 -12.79
CA ILE A 119 -1.94 -9.63 -12.82
C ILE A 119 -2.61 -10.63 -11.86
N HIS A 120 -3.19 -11.69 -12.42
CA HIS A 120 -3.97 -12.67 -11.67
C HIS A 120 -3.66 -14.13 -12.07
N ASN A 121 -2.61 -14.36 -12.83
CA ASN A 121 -2.12 -15.70 -13.21
C ASN A 121 -0.62 -15.70 -13.41
N LEU A 122 -0.05 -16.89 -13.51
CA LEU A 122 1.39 -17.10 -13.70
C LEU A 122 1.91 -16.48 -15.01
N ALA A 123 1.14 -16.53 -16.09
CA ALA A 123 1.56 -15.97 -17.38
C ALA A 123 1.75 -14.44 -17.28
N GLY A 124 0.85 -13.75 -16.56
CA GLY A 124 1.00 -12.32 -16.26
C GLY A 124 2.24 -12.01 -15.42
N VAL A 125 2.58 -12.85 -14.44
CA VAL A 125 3.80 -12.72 -13.63
C VAL A 125 5.05 -12.91 -14.50
N GLN A 126 5.06 -13.92 -15.35
CA GLN A 126 6.17 -14.19 -16.28
C GLN A 126 6.38 -13.05 -17.29
N LEU A 127 5.27 -12.45 -17.77
CA LEU A 127 5.35 -11.25 -18.61
C LEU A 127 5.96 -10.09 -17.84
N GLY A 128 5.54 -9.85 -16.60
CA GLY A 128 6.13 -8.84 -15.71
C GLY A 128 7.64 -9.03 -15.54
N ALA A 129 8.07 -10.26 -15.30
CA ALA A 129 9.49 -10.61 -15.21
C ALA A 129 10.24 -10.32 -16.53
N ALA A 130 9.68 -10.70 -17.67
CA ALA A 130 10.26 -10.43 -18.99
C ALA A 130 10.37 -8.92 -19.28
N MET A 131 9.49 -8.11 -18.71
CA MET A 131 9.55 -6.66 -18.77
C MET A 131 10.56 -6.04 -17.80
N GLY A 132 11.24 -6.84 -16.97
CA GLY A 132 12.25 -6.39 -16.00
C GLY A 132 11.68 -5.92 -14.67
N MET A 133 10.48 -6.37 -14.30
CA MET A 133 9.97 -6.18 -12.94
C MET A 133 10.65 -7.17 -11.99
N SER A 134 10.94 -6.73 -10.77
CA SER A 134 11.48 -7.57 -9.70
C SER A 134 10.37 -8.13 -8.79
N ARG A 135 9.18 -7.50 -8.83
CA ARG A 135 8.02 -7.86 -8.01
C ARG A 135 6.72 -7.54 -8.76
N VAL A 136 5.66 -8.30 -8.48
CA VAL A 136 4.30 -7.96 -8.90
C VAL A 136 3.32 -8.03 -7.74
N VAL A 137 2.39 -7.08 -7.71
CA VAL A 137 1.25 -7.07 -6.77
C VAL A 137 0.09 -7.78 -7.44
N LEU A 138 -0.25 -8.95 -6.94
CA LEU A 138 -1.36 -9.72 -7.49
C LEU A 138 -2.70 -9.00 -7.32
N SER A 139 -3.64 -9.31 -8.20
CA SER A 139 -5.04 -8.94 -8.04
C SER A 139 -5.61 -9.50 -6.73
N ARG A 140 -6.59 -8.81 -6.12
CA ARG A 140 -7.14 -9.16 -4.81
C ARG A 140 -8.13 -10.31 -4.86
N GLU A 141 -8.53 -10.69 -6.05
CA GLU A 141 -9.59 -11.66 -6.34
C GLU A 141 -9.09 -13.13 -6.38
N LEU A 142 -7.80 -13.35 -6.13
CA LEU A 142 -7.20 -14.69 -6.15
C LEU A 142 -7.47 -15.48 -4.85
N SER A 143 -7.67 -16.77 -5.04
CA SER A 143 -7.73 -17.76 -3.96
C SER A 143 -6.35 -18.14 -3.42
N ARG A 144 -6.32 -18.79 -2.26
CA ARG A 144 -5.07 -19.29 -1.65
C ARG A 144 -4.35 -20.30 -2.56
N GLU A 145 -5.10 -21.12 -3.27
CA GLU A 145 -4.57 -22.15 -4.16
C GLU A 145 -3.88 -21.51 -5.37
N GLU A 146 -4.49 -20.48 -5.95
CA GLU A 146 -3.91 -19.71 -7.05
C GLU A 146 -2.66 -18.95 -6.61
N ILE A 147 -2.70 -18.30 -5.45
CA ILE A 147 -1.52 -17.60 -4.89
C ILE A 147 -0.39 -18.60 -4.65
N ARG A 148 -0.67 -19.76 -4.03
CA ARG A 148 0.32 -20.83 -3.80
C ARG A 148 0.95 -21.30 -5.10
N TYR A 149 0.13 -21.58 -6.12
CA TYR A 149 0.62 -22.01 -7.42
C TYR A 149 1.51 -20.96 -8.09
N ILE A 150 1.10 -19.68 -8.03
CA ILE A 150 1.88 -18.58 -8.59
C ILE A 150 3.20 -18.43 -7.85
N CYS A 151 3.20 -18.40 -6.52
CA CYS A 151 4.43 -18.27 -5.73
C CYS A 151 5.42 -19.41 -6.00
N ALA A 152 4.94 -20.66 -6.10
CA ALA A 152 5.79 -21.83 -6.36
C ALA A 152 6.46 -21.82 -7.74
N ASN A 153 5.92 -21.08 -8.72
CA ASN A 153 6.39 -21.07 -10.11
C ASN A 153 6.85 -19.66 -10.56
N SER A 154 6.82 -18.68 -9.69
CA SER A 154 7.17 -17.28 -10.03
C SER A 154 8.69 -17.11 -10.13
N PRO A 155 9.21 -16.47 -11.19
CA PRO A 155 10.61 -16.09 -11.29
C PRO A 155 10.93 -14.78 -10.52
N ILE A 156 9.94 -14.08 -10.01
CA ILE A 156 10.06 -12.78 -9.31
C ILE A 156 9.22 -12.77 -8.04
N GLU A 157 9.45 -11.78 -7.19
CA GLU A 157 8.73 -11.63 -5.93
C GLU A 157 7.22 -11.39 -6.11
N ILE A 158 6.44 -11.99 -5.22
CA ILE A 158 4.99 -11.86 -5.18
C ILE A 158 4.58 -11.02 -3.97
N GLU A 159 3.75 -10.00 -4.22
CA GLU A 159 3.13 -9.17 -3.19
C GLU A 159 1.60 -9.32 -3.22
N VAL A 160 0.97 -9.43 -2.04
CA VAL A 160 -0.49 -9.55 -1.92
C VAL A 160 -1.07 -8.49 -0.98
N PHE A 161 -2.29 -8.03 -1.25
CA PHE A 161 -3.00 -7.18 -0.29
C PHE A 161 -3.55 -8.00 0.86
N ALA A 162 -3.13 -7.70 2.08
CA ALA A 162 -3.57 -8.40 3.28
C ALA A 162 -4.65 -7.66 4.07
N HIS A 163 -4.83 -6.34 3.87
CA HIS A 163 -5.81 -5.55 4.64
C HIS A 163 -6.39 -4.39 3.84
N GLY A 164 -7.66 -4.08 4.11
CA GLY A 164 -8.33 -2.86 3.68
C GLY A 164 -9.30 -3.05 2.50
N ALA A 165 -9.67 -1.96 1.85
CA ALA A 165 -10.78 -1.91 0.91
C ALA A 165 -10.64 -2.85 -0.29
N LEU A 166 -11.69 -3.63 -0.56
CA LEU A 166 -11.87 -4.37 -1.81
C LEU A 166 -12.63 -3.55 -2.84
N CYS A 167 -12.34 -3.75 -4.11
CA CYS A 167 -13.14 -3.27 -5.23
C CYS A 167 -14.20 -4.32 -5.61
N MET A 168 -15.37 -3.90 -6.09
CA MET A 168 -16.38 -4.82 -6.63
C MET A 168 -15.96 -5.39 -7.99
N CYS A 169 -15.29 -4.58 -8.80
CA CYS A 169 -14.74 -4.98 -10.08
C CYS A 169 -13.33 -5.56 -9.89
N TYR A 170 -12.89 -6.39 -10.82
CA TYR A 170 -11.49 -6.84 -10.88
C TYR A 170 -10.52 -5.68 -10.74
N SER A 171 -9.43 -5.92 -10.03
CA SER A 171 -8.40 -4.93 -9.78
C SER A 171 -7.89 -4.29 -11.08
N GLY A 172 -7.92 -2.97 -11.17
CA GLY A 172 -7.49 -2.22 -12.36
C GLY A 172 -8.50 -2.10 -13.51
N GLN A 173 -9.62 -2.83 -13.50
CA GLN A 173 -10.55 -2.93 -14.64
C GLN A 173 -11.86 -2.14 -14.47
N CYS A 174 -11.97 -1.29 -13.45
CA CYS A 174 -13.19 -0.56 -13.18
C CYS A 174 -13.30 0.74 -13.99
N TYR A 175 -14.31 0.83 -14.86
CA TYR A 175 -14.64 2.04 -15.63
C TYR A 175 -15.89 2.76 -15.12
N MET A 176 -16.56 2.25 -14.08
CA MET A 176 -17.85 2.77 -13.61
C MET A 176 -17.81 4.26 -13.26
N SER A 177 -16.76 4.69 -12.56
CA SER A 177 -16.58 6.10 -12.20
C SER A 177 -16.37 7.02 -13.40
N SER A 178 -15.74 6.51 -14.47
CA SER A 178 -15.56 7.25 -15.72
C SER A 178 -16.89 7.41 -16.48
N LEU A 179 -17.67 6.32 -16.54
CA LEU A 179 -18.96 6.31 -17.28
C LEU A 179 -20.02 7.17 -16.60
N ILE A 180 -20.12 7.13 -15.26
CA ILE A 180 -21.13 7.88 -14.52
C ILE A 180 -20.78 9.37 -14.39
N GLY A 181 -19.50 9.70 -14.13
CA GLY A 181 -19.13 11.06 -13.74
C GLY A 181 -17.83 11.60 -14.37
N GLY A 182 -17.34 11.00 -15.45
CA GLY A 182 -16.12 11.44 -16.15
C GLY A 182 -14.83 11.35 -15.28
N ARG A 183 -14.86 10.59 -14.17
CA ARG A 183 -13.75 10.47 -13.22
C ARG A 183 -13.08 9.10 -13.35
N SER A 184 -11.98 9.03 -14.07
CA SER A 184 -11.27 7.76 -14.29
C SER A 184 -10.61 7.22 -13.03
N GLY A 185 -10.99 6.01 -12.61
CA GLY A 185 -10.31 5.26 -11.55
C GLY A 185 -8.87 4.91 -11.90
N ASN A 186 -8.62 4.61 -13.18
CA ASN A 186 -7.28 4.28 -13.71
C ASN A 186 -6.36 5.52 -13.81
N ARG A 187 -6.93 6.70 -13.59
CA ARG A 187 -6.23 7.98 -13.48
C ARG A 187 -6.24 8.53 -12.05
N GLY A 188 -6.48 7.68 -11.06
CA GLY A 188 -6.46 8.05 -9.64
C GLY A 188 -7.64 8.87 -9.14
N ARG A 189 -8.74 8.99 -9.93
CA ARG A 189 -9.88 9.88 -9.65
C ARG A 189 -11.18 9.12 -9.35
N CYS A 190 -11.09 7.88 -8.87
CA CYS A 190 -12.25 7.06 -8.54
C CYS A 190 -13.19 7.78 -7.55
N ALA A 191 -14.48 7.91 -7.94
CA ALA A 191 -15.52 8.49 -7.09
C ALA A 191 -16.19 7.47 -6.15
N GLN A 192 -15.72 6.22 -6.14
CA GLN A 192 -16.25 5.12 -5.35
C GLN A 192 -17.76 4.84 -5.61
N PRO A 193 -18.23 4.75 -6.85
CA PRO A 193 -19.64 4.49 -7.12
C PRO A 193 -20.13 3.17 -6.51
N CYS A 194 -19.28 2.15 -6.40
CA CYS A 194 -19.62 0.90 -5.72
C CYS A 194 -19.92 1.05 -4.22
N ARG A 195 -19.76 2.23 -3.64
CA ARG A 195 -20.04 2.55 -2.23
C ARG A 195 -21.28 3.42 -2.05
N GLN A 196 -21.99 3.70 -3.13
CA GLN A 196 -23.23 4.47 -3.09
C GLN A 196 -24.44 3.53 -2.93
N SER A 197 -25.54 4.09 -2.44
CA SER A 197 -26.82 3.41 -2.47
C SER A 197 -27.40 3.41 -3.90
N TYR A 198 -28.09 2.34 -4.23
CA TYR A 198 -28.79 2.18 -5.50
C TYR A 198 -30.21 1.69 -5.25
N GLY A 199 -31.20 2.38 -5.83
CA GLY A 199 -32.59 1.95 -5.87
C GLY A 199 -32.94 1.33 -7.22
N TYR A 200 -33.78 0.28 -7.22
CA TYR A 200 -34.36 -0.30 -8.42
C TYR A 200 -35.79 -0.77 -8.15
N ALA A 201 -36.72 -0.25 -8.90
CA ALA A 201 -38.18 -0.55 -8.78
C ALA A 201 -38.68 -0.33 -7.32
N HIS A 202 -39.11 -1.39 -6.64
CA HIS A 202 -39.62 -1.34 -5.26
C HIS A 202 -38.53 -1.59 -4.19
N TRP A 203 -37.24 -1.60 -4.58
CA TRP A 203 -36.13 -1.81 -3.66
C TRP A 203 -35.66 -0.45 -3.17
N GLU A 204 -35.89 -0.20 -1.89
CA GLU A 204 -35.33 0.98 -1.21
C GLU A 204 -33.81 0.97 -1.23
N ASP A 205 -33.23 2.14 -1.02
CA ASP A 205 -31.79 2.41 -1.02
C ASP A 205 -30.96 1.34 -0.34
N LYS A 206 -30.22 0.59 -1.12
CA LYS A 206 -29.31 -0.46 -0.67
C LYS A 206 -27.94 -0.27 -1.30
N TYR A 207 -26.93 -0.88 -0.70
CA TYR A 207 -25.54 -0.82 -1.15
C TYR A 207 -25.12 -2.14 -1.82
N PRO A 208 -25.70 -2.50 -2.98
CA PRO A 208 -25.56 -3.84 -3.58
C PRO A 208 -24.15 -4.13 -4.09
N LEU A 209 -23.29 -3.13 -4.19
CA LEU A 209 -21.91 -3.25 -4.69
C LEU A 209 -20.85 -2.99 -3.62
N SER A 210 -21.25 -2.73 -2.36
CA SER A 210 -20.31 -2.41 -1.31
C SER A 210 -19.80 -3.67 -0.62
N LEU A 211 -18.52 -3.98 -0.81
CA LEU A 211 -17.84 -5.08 -0.12
C LEU A 211 -17.28 -4.65 1.24
N LYS A 212 -17.23 -5.58 2.18
CA LYS A 212 -16.43 -5.48 3.42
C LYS A 212 -14.95 -5.29 3.08
N ASP A 213 -14.18 -4.88 4.08
CA ASP A 213 -12.74 -4.75 3.91
C ASP A 213 -12.06 -6.13 4.00
N ASN A 214 -11.03 -6.34 3.19
CA ASN A 214 -10.19 -7.55 3.25
C ASN A 214 -9.44 -7.60 4.57
N CYS A 215 -9.28 -8.80 5.16
CA CYS A 215 -8.40 -9.01 6.30
C CYS A 215 -7.84 -10.43 6.30
N LEU A 216 -6.57 -10.55 5.96
CA LEU A 216 -5.84 -11.81 5.90
C LEU A 216 -4.88 -12.02 7.08
N ILE A 217 -5.07 -11.30 8.19
CA ILE A 217 -4.16 -11.39 9.35
C ILE A 217 -4.01 -12.82 9.86
N ARG A 218 -5.06 -13.61 9.81
CA ARG A 218 -5.07 -15.03 10.25
C ARG A 218 -4.21 -15.94 9.39
N TYR A 219 -3.86 -15.50 8.18
CA TYR A 219 -3.18 -16.30 7.17
C TYR A 219 -1.72 -15.87 6.94
N LEU A 220 -1.15 -15.03 7.82
CA LEU A 220 0.21 -14.50 7.65
C LEU A 220 1.27 -15.58 7.59
N GLN A 221 1.15 -16.61 8.47
CA GLN A 221 2.06 -17.75 8.45
C GLN A 221 1.92 -18.54 7.15
N GLU A 222 0.70 -18.83 6.73
CA GLU A 222 0.44 -19.55 5.47
C GLU A 222 0.97 -18.77 4.25
N LEU A 223 0.78 -17.45 4.20
CA LEU A 223 1.33 -16.59 3.14
C LEU A 223 2.86 -16.62 3.12
N GLN A 224 3.49 -16.59 4.28
CA GLN A 224 4.95 -16.72 4.38
C GLN A 224 5.45 -18.09 3.91
N GLU A 225 4.78 -19.17 4.29
CA GLU A 225 5.10 -20.54 3.89
C GLU A 225 4.92 -20.76 2.37
N MET A 226 3.96 -20.07 1.76
CA MET A 226 3.78 -20.08 0.29
C MET A 226 4.90 -19.35 -0.47
N GLY A 227 5.74 -18.56 0.21
CA GLY A 227 6.77 -17.76 -0.43
C GLY A 227 6.32 -16.36 -0.88
N VAL A 228 5.20 -15.83 -0.35
CA VAL A 228 4.84 -14.43 -0.53
C VAL A 228 5.94 -13.56 0.06
N ALA A 229 6.49 -12.64 -0.74
CA ALA A 229 7.59 -11.77 -0.33
C ALA A 229 7.13 -10.56 0.48
N SER A 230 5.96 -9.99 0.14
CA SER A 230 5.43 -8.78 0.76
C SER A 230 3.91 -8.84 0.94
N ILE A 231 3.46 -8.35 2.10
CA ILE A 231 2.04 -8.07 2.35
C ILE A 231 1.80 -6.56 2.37
N LYS A 232 0.78 -6.14 1.65
CA LYS A 232 0.41 -4.74 1.48
C LYS A 232 -0.84 -4.37 2.25
N LEU A 233 -0.77 -3.28 3.00
CA LEU A 233 -1.91 -2.68 3.68
C LEU A 233 -2.50 -1.57 2.80
N GLU A 234 -3.81 -1.58 2.56
CA GLU A 234 -4.49 -0.48 1.84
C GLU A 234 -4.85 0.64 2.83
N GLY A 235 -4.63 1.91 2.45
CA GLY A 235 -5.01 3.00 3.33
C GLY A 235 -4.40 4.37 3.05
N ARG A 236 -3.89 4.67 1.84
CA ARG A 236 -3.26 5.98 1.55
C ARG A 236 -4.18 7.20 1.78
N MET A 237 -5.50 7.00 1.77
CA MET A 237 -6.47 8.06 2.08
C MET A 237 -6.96 8.01 3.52
N LYS A 238 -6.35 7.18 4.35
CA LYS A 238 -6.73 7.03 5.76
C LYS A 238 -5.94 7.97 6.65
N LYS A 239 -6.49 8.25 7.83
CA LYS A 239 -5.82 9.04 8.86
C LYS A 239 -4.57 8.32 9.40
N PRO A 240 -3.58 9.04 9.94
CA PRO A 240 -2.38 8.45 10.55
C PRO A 240 -2.68 7.41 11.63
N GLU A 241 -3.75 7.61 12.42
CA GLU A 241 -4.18 6.70 13.48
C GLU A 241 -4.55 5.31 12.93
N TYR A 242 -5.27 5.27 11.82
CA TYR A 242 -5.58 4.01 11.13
C TYR A 242 -4.29 3.30 10.68
N VAL A 243 -3.38 4.06 10.06
CA VAL A 243 -2.11 3.51 9.57
C VAL A 243 -1.29 2.94 10.72
N ALA A 244 -1.19 3.67 11.84
CA ALA A 244 -0.50 3.21 13.05
C ALA A 244 -1.11 1.90 13.58
N THR A 245 -2.42 1.90 13.81
CA THR A 245 -3.14 0.78 14.41
C THR A 245 -3.00 -0.49 13.56
N VAL A 246 -3.26 -0.38 12.26
CA VAL A 246 -3.20 -1.53 11.35
C VAL A 246 -1.76 -2.03 11.22
N THR A 247 -0.79 -1.13 11.02
CA THR A 247 0.64 -1.51 10.88
C THR A 247 1.17 -2.18 12.15
N ALA A 248 0.91 -1.59 13.34
CA ALA A 248 1.33 -2.17 14.61
C ALA A 248 0.74 -3.56 14.86
N THR A 249 -0.54 -3.75 14.52
CA THR A 249 -1.22 -5.04 14.72
C THR A 249 -0.64 -6.11 13.81
N TYR A 250 -0.43 -5.81 12.54
CA TYR A 250 0.20 -6.74 11.59
C TYR A 250 1.66 -7.01 11.96
N ARG A 251 2.43 -5.99 12.37
CA ARG A 251 3.81 -6.16 12.83
C ARG A 251 3.87 -7.09 14.03
N LYS A 252 3.03 -6.87 15.01
CA LYS A 252 2.95 -7.73 16.21
C LYS A 252 2.60 -9.18 15.85
N ALA A 253 1.63 -9.40 14.95
CA ALA A 253 1.26 -10.73 14.50
C ALA A 253 2.42 -11.46 13.78
N LEU A 254 3.19 -10.74 12.96
CA LEU A 254 4.38 -11.26 12.29
C LEU A 254 5.51 -11.61 13.28
N ASP A 255 5.74 -10.77 14.29
CA ASP A 255 6.80 -10.97 15.28
C ASP A 255 6.49 -12.11 16.25
N GLU A 256 5.22 -12.23 16.65
CA GLU A 256 4.78 -13.30 17.57
C GLU A 256 4.50 -14.64 16.85
N GLY A 257 4.40 -14.64 15.51
CA GLY A 257 4.03 -15.82 14.70
C GLY A 257 2.63 -16.34 14.99
N LYS A 258 1.77 -15.55 15.62
CA LYS A 258 0.40 -15.92 15.99
C LYS A 258 -0.53 -14.73 15.98
N VAL A 259 -1.82 -15.00 15.79
CA VAL A 259 -2.89 -14.00 15.84
C VAL A 259 -3.76 -14.26 17.04
N THR A 260 -4.01 -13.24 17.84
CA THR A 260 -4.87 -13.32 19.03
C THR A 260 -6.23 -12.66 18.75
N ARG A 261 -7.26 -13.07 19.51
CA ARG A 261 -8.58 -12.43 19.45
C ARG A 261 -8.50 -10.92 19.71
N GLY A 262 -7.60 -10.48 20.62
CA GLY A 262 -7.39 -9.05 20.90
C GLY A 262 -6.85 -8.28 19.70
N MET A 263 -5.99 -8.87 18.87
CA MET A 263 -5.52 -8.23 17.62
C MET A 263 -6.67 -8.03 16.63
N GLU A 264 -7.53 -9.01 16.48
CA GLU A 264 -8.70 -8.89 15.59
C GLU A 264 -9.70 -7.85 16.11
N GLU A 265 -9.90 -7.77 17.42
CA GLU A 265 -10.73 -6.75 18.07
C GLU A 265 -10.15 -5.33 17.78
N ILE A 266 -8.84 -5.13 17.94
CA ILE A 266 -8.18 -3.87 17.61
C ILE A 266 -8.41 -3.49 16.13
N LEU A 267 -8.28 -4.44 15.20
CA LEU A 267 -8.57 -4.17 13.79
C LEU A 267 -10.04 -3.84 13.54
N ARG A 268 -10.98 -4.42 14.32
CA ARG A 268 -12.42 -4.10 14.22
C ARG A 268 -12.75 -2.69 14.70
N THR A 269 -11.99 -2.14 15.65
CA THR A 269 -12.14 -0.75 16.09
C THR A 269 -11.55 0.26 15.10
N ALA A 270 -10.62 -0.17 14.24
CA ALA A 270 -10.16 0.62 13.13
C ALA A 270 -11.25 0.74 12.05
N PHE A 271 -11.05 1.65 11.08
CA PHE A 271 -12.00 1.83 10.00
C PHE A 271 -12.26 0.54 9.23
N ASN A 272 -13.50 0.10 9.15
CA ASN A 272 -13.95 -1.00 8.28
C ASN A 272 -15.42 -0.78 7.84
N ARG A 273 -15.94 -1.70 6.99
CA ARG A 273 -17.32 -1.68 6.47
C ARG A 273 -18.09 -2.87 7.02
N GLN A 274 -18.62 -2.74 8.25
CA GLN A 274 -19.33 -3.79 8.97
C GLN A 274 -18.50 -5.09 9.13
N GLY A 275 -17.20 -4.93 9.43
CA GLY A 275 -16.27 -6.02 9.62
C GLY A 275 -15.45 -6.34 8.38
N PHE A 276 -14.94 -7.56 8.36
CA PHE A 276 -13.96 -8.02 7.39
C PHE A 276 -14.46 -9.21 6.57
N THR A 277 -13.81 -9.45 5.44
CA THR A 277 -13.98 -10.64 4.62
C THR A 277 -12.62 -11.20 4.21
N ASP A 278 -12.55 -12.50 4.07
CA ASP A 278 -11.48 -13.27 3.46
C ASP A 278 -12.00 -14.11 2.27
N GLY A 279 -13.18 -13.76 1.77
CA GLY A 279 -13.96 -14.56 0.83
C GLY A 279 -13.23 -14.94 -0.44
N TYR A 280 -12.48 -14.02 -1.05
CA TYR A 280 -11.65 -14.35 -2.22
C TYR A 280 -10.56 -15.36 -1.85
N TYR A 281 -9.78 -15.08 -0.82
CA TYR A 281 -8.69 -15.94 -0.38
C TYR A 281 -9.15 -17.37 -0.04
N THR A 282 -10.32 -17.49 0.57
CA THR A 282 -10.92 -18.79 0.98
C THR A 282 -11.86 -19.40 -0.06
N SER A 283 -11.98 -18.81 -1.25
CA SER A 283 -12.92 -19.22 -2.32
C SER A 283 -14.39 -19.24 -1.88
N ARG A 284 -14.76 -18.45 -0.86
CA ARG A 284 -16.14 -18.28 -0.36
C ARG A 284 -16.71 -16.95 -0.87
N VAL A 285 -16.97 -16.90 -2.16
CA VAL A 285 -17.50 -15.69 -2.83
C VAL A 285 -19.03 -15.70 -2.75
N ASP A 286 -19.57 -15.08 -1.72
CA ASP A 286 -21.01 -15.06 -1.44
C ASP A 286 -21.48 -13.72 -0.84
N ARG A 287 -22.77 -13.66 -0.44
CA ARG A 287 -23.36 -12.45 0.15
C ARG A 287 -22.73 -11.99 1.45
N SER A 288 -22.02 -12.85 2.19
CA SER A 288 -21.34 -12.47 3.43
C SER A 288 -20.19 -11.48 3.21
N MET A 289 -19.69 -11.37 1.98
CA MET A 289 -18.66 -10.40 1.59
C MET A 289 -19.16 -8.94 1.53
N PHE A 290 -20.47 -8.72 1.52
CA PHE A 290 -21.04 -7.36 1.40
C PHE A 290 -21.15 -6.70 2.78
N GLY A 291 -20.92 -5.38 2.81
CA GLY A 291 -21.04 -4.57 4.01
C GLY A 291 -21.00 -3.08 3.69
N ILE A 292 -21.65 -2.27 4.52
CA ILE A 292 -21.72 -0.83 4.40
C ILE A 292 -20.89 -0.17 5.53
N ARG A 293 -20.50 1.07 5.36
CA ARG A 293 -19.98 1.87 6.46
C ARG A 293 -21.14 2.34 7.33
N GLU A 294 -21.16 1.95 8.58
CA GLU A 294 -21.97 2.64 9.58
C GLU A 294 -21.26 3.94 9.94
N GLU A 295 -21.98 5.06 9.96
CA GLU A 295 -21.47 6.32 10.48
C GLU A 295 -21.33 6.20 11.99
N THR A 296 -20.14 5.87 12.46
CA THR A 296 -19.81 6.00 13.86
C THR A 296 -19.51 7.48 14.15
N LYS A 297 -20.26 8.07 15.09
CA LYS A 297 -20.06 9.46 15.53
C LYS A 297 -18.68 9.71 16.14
N ASP A 298 -17.95 8.66 16.50
CA ASP A 298 -16.66 8.74 17.15
C ASP A 298 -15.64 7.90 16.39
N ASP A 299 -14.76 8.57 15.62
CA ASP A 299 -13.43 8.03 15.34
C ASP A 299 -12.70 8.02 16.69
N PRO A 300 -12.40 6.88 17.31
CA PRO A 300 -11.84 6.87 18.66
C PRO A 300 -10.43 7.47 18.66
N ALA A 301 -10.34 8.70 19.08
CA ALA A 301 -9.07 9.43 19.26
C ALA A 301 -8.13 8.74 20.28
N TRP A 302 -8.62 7.76 21.03
CA TRP A 302 -7.89 7.09 22.11
C TRP A 302 -7.10 5.84 21.69
N ILE A 303 -7.24 5.35 20.44
CA ILE A 303 -6.51 4.16 19.95
C ILE A 303 -5.03 4.49 19.67
N TRP A 304 -4.68 5.76 19.68
CA TRP A 304 -3.31 6.19 19.51
C TRP A 304 -2.52 6.00 20.81
N PRO A 305 -1.54 5.10 20.86
CA PRO A 305 -0.65 5.05 22.01
C PRO A 305 0.34 6.23 21.93
N PRO A 306 0.23 7.25 22.80
CA PRO A 306 1.11 8.43 22.73
C PRO A 306 2.60 8.09 22.92
N ALA A 307 2.89 6.92 23.48
CA ALA A 307 4.26 6.52 23.83
C ALA A 307 5.06 5.94 22.65
N SER A 308 4.42 5.44 21.59
CA SER A 308 5.14 4.81 20.46
C SER A 308 5.66 5.81 19.44
N LEU A 309 5.15 7.04 19.45
CA LEU A 309 5.56 8.09 18.52
C LEU A 309 6.86 8.81 18.92
N THR A 310 7.24 8.71 20.18
CA THR A 310 8.34 9.52 20.74
C THR A 310 9.66 8.76 20.94
N LYS A 311 9.67 7.44 20.81
CA LYS A 311 10.92 6.67 20.93
C LYS A 311 11.53 6.42 19.55
N PRO A 312 12.72 7.03 19.26
CA PRO A 312 13.48 6.61 18.09
C PRO A 312 13.83 5.13 18.23
N ALA A 313 13.58 4.32 17.20
CA ALA A 313 14.09 2.96 17.17
C ALA A 313 15.60 3.02 17.37
N ARG A 314 16.12 2.42 18.46
CA ARG A 314 17.57 2.26 18.63
C ARG A 314 18.00 1.17 17.66
N LEU A 315 18.66 1.59 16.59
CA LEU A 315 19.37 0.66 15.73
C LEU A 315 20.54 0.06 16.54
N PRO A 316 20.74 -1.26 16.55
CA PRO A 316 21.76 -1.94 17.38
C PRO A 316 23.21 -1.52 17.07
N TRP A 317 23.45 -0.78 15.98
CA TRP A 317 24.75 -0.39 15.46
C TRP A 317 24.96 1.13 15.35
N TRP A 318 23.98 1.95 15.82
CA TRP A 318 24.14 3.40 15.86
C TRP A 318 24.84 3.84 17.14
N THR A 319 26.15 4.07 17.07
CA THR A 319 26.88 4.89 18.04
C THR A 319 26.77 6.35 17.58
N SER A 320 26.19 7.21 18.44
CA SER A 320 26.19 8.67 18.19
C SER A 320 27.61 9.13 17.87
N PRO A 321 27.84 9.93 16.81
CA PRO A 321 29.13 10.58 16.63
C PRO A 321 29.42 11.42 17.88
N SER A 322 30.55 11.20 18.49
CA SER A 322 31.08 12.02 19.58
C SER A 322 31.09 13.48 19.15
N LYS A 323 30.58 14.36 20.00
CA LYS A 323 30.69 15.81 19.79
C LYS A 323 32.14 16.14 19.46
N PRO A 324 32.42 16.96 18.42
CA PRO A 324 33.78 17.45 18.22
C PRO A 324 34.22 18.18 19.46
N SER A 325 35.38 17.82 19.96
CA SER A 325 36.05 18.52 21.05
C SER A 325 36.29 19.97 20.63
N SER A 326 35.93 20.89 21.51
CA SER A 326 36.23 22.33 21.35
C SER A 326 37.70 22.53 21.13
N PRO A 327 38.15 23.42 20.23
CA PRO A 327 39.55 23.74 20.10
C PRO A 327 40.10 24.35 21.40
N PRO A 328 41.36 24.09 21.78
CA PRO A 328 41.96 24.67 22.96
C PRO A 328 42.03 26.20 22.80
N GLY A 329 41.56 26.89 23.83
CA GLY A 329 41.60 28.34 23.91
C GLY A 329 42.96 28.92 23.68
N ALA A 330 43.10 29.90 22.80
CA ALA A 330 44.23 30.78 22.71
C ALA A 330 44.27 31.65 23.98
N ALA A 331 45.24 31.44 24.80
CA ALA A 331 45.65 32.39 25.85
C ALA A 331 46.48 33.48 25.18
N GLY A 332 46.15 34.73 25.44
CA GLY A 332 46.87 35.90 25.02
C GLY A 332 46.07 37.14 25.36
#